data_5b00060030bc55dec7adde5de8fa6255
#
_entry.id   5b00060030bc55dec7adde5de8fa6255
#
_cell.length_a   1.000
_cell.length_b   1.000
_cell.length_c   1.000
_cell.angle_alpha   90.00
_cell.angle_beta   90.00
_cell.angle_gamma   90.00
#
_symmetry.space_group_name_H-M   'P 1'
#
loop_
_entity.id
_entity.type
_entity.pdbx_description
1 polymer ?
#
loop_
_entity_poly.entity_id
_entity_poly.type
_entity_poly.pdbx_seq_one_letter_code
_entity_poly.pdbx_strand_id
1 'polypeptide(L)'
;MRIAIAYPPLPSEKGVPLLSQNRQFQWFSRPTYIFPVVPATAATMMKAAGHDVLWLDGIAEELSVEEFDRRLSEFRPDYVVIETKTPVVKRHWKWLREHKGRHEPNTKYVLVGDHVTALPEETMENSPVDFILTGGDWDFLLKNVVSADGDATKYEPGIWYRSIDGSVENTGRFRLDHDLNSAPWIDRDLCKWKLYAEKNGNFRRTPGTYLMSGRDCWHAKCTFCSWTTLYPVYRTRDPMDVVDEIEHLVKEYGVKEIMDDSGSFPVGKFMDVFCSEMIRRGLNRKVRIDCNMRFGRLSAADYRMMRKAGFRLVLFGVESANQITLDRFVKALKVEDIENGAKWASEAGLDVHLTFMFGHAWEGKDEIANTVALARRMLARGYASTLQCTLTVPYPGTPLFAELKEADGLTTLDWDEYDMRKAVTKTPLASEDEIKRAIRDVYRGFLQPSALMRRLASTRTLFDFSFYYRGVRSLLGHLLDFRGGRKGDCR
;
A
#
# COMPACT_ATOMS: atom_id res chain seq x y z
N MET A 1 9.46 28.40 -4.12
CA MET A 1 10.34 27.28 -4.52
C MET A 1 9.61 26.37 -5.51
N ARG A 2 10.36 25.61 -6.29
CA ARG A 2 9.84 24.61 -7.24
C ARG A 2 10.07 23.20 -6.67
N ILE A 3 9.00 22.43 -6.48
CA ILE A 3 9.04 21.14 -5.80
C ILE A 3 8.47 20.07 -6.72
N ALA A 4 9.25 19.05 -7.02
CA ALA A 4 8.80 17.88 -7.78
C ALA A 4 8.50 16.72 -6.83
N ILE A 5 7.27 16.22 -6.84
CA ILE A 5 6.93 14.90 -6.27
C ILE A 5 7.03 13.90 -7.41
N ALA A 6 8.00 12.99 -7.33
CA ALA A 6 8.46 12.26 -8.49
C ALA A 6 8.54 10.74 -8.24
N TYR A 7 8.13 9.97 -9.24
CA TYR A 7 8.34 8.53 -9.33
C TYR A 7 9.14 8.24 -10.61
N PRO A 8 10.47 8.12 -10.53
CA PRO A 8 11.29 7.79 -11.69
C PRO A 8 10.85 6.49 -12.35
N PRO A 9 10.88 6.36 -13.68
CA PRO A 9 10.69 5.09 -14.35
C PRO A 9 11.69 4.05 -13.85
N LEU A 10 11.20 2.85 -13.58
CA LEU A 10 12.03 1.73 -13.10
C LEU A 10 11.93 0.55 -14.08
N PRO A 11 12.54 0.64 -15.25
CA PRO A 11 12.47 -0.43 -16.25
C PRO A 11 13.04 -1.73 -15.67
N SER A 12 12.30 -2.83 -15.82
CA SER A 12 12.67 -4.12 -15.28
C SER A 12 12.04 -5.27 -16.08
N GLU A 13 12.76 -6.35 -16.28
CA GLU A 13 12.23 -7.62 -16.79
C GLU A 13 11.17 -8.22 -15.85
N LYS A 14 11.17 -7.83 -14.59
CA LYS A 14 10.16 -8.23 -13.60
C LYS A 14 8.78 -7.58 -13.84
N GLY A 15 8.69 -6.56 -14.70
CA GLY A 15 7.46 -5.82 -15.01
C GLY A 15 7.44 -4.42 -14.39
N VAL A 16 6.23 -3.89 -14.14
CA VAL A 16 6.01 -2.55 -13.60
C VAL A 16 5.86 -2.62 -12.07
N PRO A 17 6.63 -1.81 -11.31
CA PRO A 17 6.56 -1.82 -9.85
C PRO A 17 5.33 -1.09 -9.34
N LEU A 18 4.71 -1.60 -8.28
CA LEU A 18 3.72 -0.89 -7.50
C LEU A 18 4.41 -0.16 -6.35
N LEU A 19 4.65 1.14 -6.50
CA LEU A 19 5.35 1.95 -5.48
C LEU A 19 4.41 2.66 -4.52
N SER A 20 3.22 3.02 -4.97
CA SER A 20 2.29 3.75 -4.10
C SER A 20 2.04 3.00 -2.80
N GLN A 21 1.54 3.69 -1.80
CA GLN A 21 1.31 3.30 -0.39
C GLN A 21 0.70 1.92 -0.11
N ASN A 22 0.85 0.99 -1.03
CA ASN A 22 0.46 -0.38 -0.79
C ASN A 22 1.42 -1.01 0.22
N ARG A 23 0.87 -1.68 1.22
CA ARG A 23 1.61 -2.47 2.23
C ARG A 23 2.37 -3.64 1.65
N GLN A 24 2.11 -3.97 0.39
CA GLN A 24 2.74 -5.05 -0.34
C GLN A 24 3.38 -4.48 -1.61
N PHE A 25 4.66 -4.75 -1.78
CA PHE A 25 5.33 -4.44 -3.03
C PHE A 25 5.19 -5.60 -3.99
N GLN A 26 4.84 -5.33 -5.25
CA GLN A 26 4.82 -6.34 -6.32
C GLN A 26 5.27 -5.73 -7.64
N TRP A 27 5.89 -6.56 -8.46
CA TRP A 27 6.09 -6.30 -9.88
C TRP A 27 4.94 -6.91 -10.65
N PHE A 28 4.27 -6.11 -11.46
CA PHE A 28 3.14 -6.56 -12.27
C PHE A 28 3.53 -6.66 -13.74
N SER A 29 3.20 -7.81 -14.37
CA SER A 29 3.24 -7.94 -15.84
C SER A 29 2.22 -7.02 -16.53
N ARG A 30 1.18 -6.61 -15.79
CA ARG A 30 0.16 -5.63 -16.20
C ARG A 30 0.00 -4.62 -15.08
N PRO A 31 0.29 -3.33 -15.36
CA PRO A 31 0.30 -2.33 -14.32
C PRO A 31 -1.09 -2.14 -13.71
N THR A 32 -1.11 -2.08 -12.39
CA THR A 32 -2.22 -1.57 -11.59
C THR A 32 -1.71 -0.31 -10.90
N TYR A 33 -2.36 0.82 -11.16
CA TYR A 33 -1.95 2.08 -10.57
C TYR A 33 -2.83 2.41 -9.38
N ILE A 34 -2.23 2.55 -8.20
CA ILE A 34 -2.88 2.98 -6.97
C ILE A 34 -2.53 4.45 -6.76
N PHE A 35 -3.54 5.26 -6.45
CA PHE A 35 -3.33 6.68 -6.22
C PHE A 35 -2.54 6.89 -4.91
N PRO A 36 -1.37 7.56 -4.96
CA PRO A 36 -0.50 7.70 -3.79
C PRO A 36 -0.97 8.85 -2.89
N VAL A 37 -1.76 8.54 -1.87
CA VAL A 37 -2.49 9.52 -1.04
C VAL A 37 -1.55 10.47 -0.29
N VAL A 38 -0.52 9.97 0.44
CA VAL A 38 0.37 10.84 1.21
C VAL A 38 1.26 11.71 0.31
N PRO A 39 1.85 11.18 -0.79
CA PRO A 39 2.56 12.03 -1.76
C PRO A 39 1.65 13.10 -2.39
N ALA A 40 0.39 12.76 -2.67
CA ALA A 40 -0.57 13.72 -3.21
C ALA A 40 -0.98 14.79 -2.16
N THR A 41 -1.07 14.40 -0.89
CA THR A 41 -1.25 15.34 0.22
C THR A 41 -0.05 16.28 0.31
N ALA A 42 1.17 15.76 0.25
CA ALA A 42 2.41 16.56 0.26
C ALA A 42 2.43 17.58 -0.89
N ALA A 43 2.13 17.13 -2.12
CA ALA A 43 2.05 18.00 -3.29
C ALA A 43 1.03 19.14 -3.09
N THR A 44 -0.15 18.80 -2.56
CA THR A 44 -1.20 19.78 -2.30
C THR A 44 -0.81 20.77 -1.20
N MET A 45 -0.19 20.29 -0.12
CA MET A 45 0.32 21.14 0.97
C MET A 45 1.37 22.12 0.47
N MET A 46 2.28 21.68 -0.41
CA MET A 46 3.30 22.57 -0.99
C MET A 46 2.65 23.62 -1.89
N LYS A 47 1.68 23.25 -2.72
CA LYS A 47 0.93 24.20 -3.55
C LYS A 47 0.16 25.20 -2.69
N ALA A 48 -0.51 24.75 -1.64
CA ALA A 48 -1.23 25.60 -0.70
C ALA A 48 -0.30 26.59 0.06
N ALA A 49 0.97 26.22 0.25
CA ALA A 49 2.00 27.09 0.81
C ALA A 49 2.59 28.08 -0.21
N GLY A 50 2.10 28.12 -1.46
CA GLY A 50 2.52 29.08 -2.49
C GLY A 50 3.74 28.64 -3.29
N HIS A 51 4.07 27.34 -3.30
CA HIS A 51 5.17 26.81 -4.11
C HIS A 51 4.67 26.33 -5.47
N ASP A 52 5.56 26.36 -6.47
CA ASP A 52 5.31 25.69 -7.75
C ASP A 52 5.53 24.18 -7.58
N VAL A 53 4.53 23.38 -7.94
CA VAL A 53 4.58 21.93 -7.73
C VAL A 53 4.44 21.19 -9.04
N LEU A 54 5.38 20.27 -9.31
CA LEU A 54 5.29 19.29 -10.38
C LEU A 54 4.95 17.92 -9.81
N TRP A 55 3.82 17.34 -10.26
CA TRP A 55 3.53 15.93 -10.11
C TRP A 55 4.07 15.18 -11.32
N LEU A 56 5.07 14.32 -11.11
CA LEU A 56 5.73 13.57 -12.18
C LEU A 56 5.82 12.09 -11.84
N ASP A 57 4.77 11.34 -12.15
CA ASP A 57 4.76 9.89 -11.98
C ASP A 57 5.13 9.21 -13.31
N GLY A 58 6.43 8.97 -13.50
CA GLY A 58 6.95 8.31 -14.71
C GLY A 58 6.49 6.87 -14.86
N ILE A 59 6.02 6.23 -13.77
CA ILE A 59 5.48 4.87 -13.78
C ILE A 59 4.03 4.89 -14.27
N ALA A 60 3.18 5.70 -13.66
CA ALA A 60 1.76 5.78 -14.03
C ALA A 60 1.53 6.47 -15.38
N GLU A 61 2.40 7.41 -15.76
CA GLU A 61 2.39 8.07 -17.08
C GLU A 61 3.06 7.21 -18.17
N GLU A 62 3.68 6.07 -17.79
CA GLU A 62 4.38 5.16 -18.70
C GLU A 62 5.51 5.87 -19.49
N LEU A 63 6.24 6.77 -18.82
CA LEU A 63 7.29 7.58 -19.46
C LEU A 63 8.57 6.76 -19.70
N SER A 64 9.29 7.10 -20.78
CA SER A 64 10.69 6.69 -20.89
C SER A 64 11.57 7.47 -19.89
N VAL A 65 12.76 6.95 -19.61
CA VAL A 65 13.73 7.62 -18.74
C VAL A 65 14.07 9.01 -19.29
N GLU A 66 14.29 9.10 -20.60
CA GLU A 66 14.66 10.34 -21.29
C GLU A 66 13.56 11.40 -21.20
N GLU A 67 12.29 10.99 -21.37
CA GLU A 67 11.15 11.90 -21.26
C GLU A 67 10.92 12.36 -19.83
N PHE A 68 11.10 11.48 -18.86
CA PHE A 68 11.06 11.82 -17.45
C PHE A 68 12.13 12.86 -17.10
N ASP A 69 13.37 12.60 -17.48
CA ASP A 69 14.51 13.49 -17.24
C ASP A 69 14.34 14.85 -17.92
N ARG A 70 13.82 14.87 -19.16
CA ARG A 70 13.53 16.09 -19.88
C ARG A 70 12.54 16.97 -19.11
N ARG A 71 11.41 16.40 -18.68
CA ARG A 71 10.37 17.13 -17.92
C ARG A 71 10.89 17.64 -16.59
N LEU A 72 11.66 16.81 -15.89
CA LEU A 72 12.27 17.22 -14.62
C LEU A 72 13.24 18.36 -14.82
N SER A 73 14.10 18.30 -15.85
CA SER A 73 15.06 19.36 -16.20
C SER A 73 14.38 20.66 -16.61
N GLU A 74 13.30 20.59 -17.39
CA GLU A 74 12.52 21.77 -17.80
C GLU A 74 11.86 22.47 -16.61
N PHE A 75 11.42 21.70 -15.62
CA PHE A 75 10.83 22.25 -14.41
C PHE A 75 11.86 22.91 -13.49
N ARG A 76 13.13 22.50 -13.54
CA ARG A 76 14.24 23.01 -12.70
C ARG A 76 13.88 23.04 -11.20
N PRO A 77 13.63 21.87 -10.58
CA PRO A 77 13.16 21.82 -9.20
C PRO A 77 14.25 22.24 -8.21
N ASP A 78 13.83 22.95 -7.15
CA ASP A 78 14.65 23.16 -5.95
C ASP A 78 14.70 21.88 -5.11
N TYR A 79 13.59 21.14 -5.08
CA TYR A 79 13.46 19.84 -4.38
C TYR A 79 12.85 18.79 -5.28
N VAL A 80 13.44 17.58 -5.24
CA VAL A 80 12.88 16.36 -5.86
C VAL A 80 12.63 15.36 -4.75
N VAL A 81 11.36 15.03 -4.52
CA VAL A 81 10.91 14.10 -3.48
C VAL A 81 10.52 12.77 -4.12
N ILE A 82 11.13 11.68 -3.69
CA ILE A 82 10.92 10.34 -4.21
C ILE A 82 10.51 9.40 -3.08
N GLU A 83 9.34 8.78 -3.20
CA GLU A 83 8.96 7.67 -2.33
C GLU A 83 9.68 6.40 -2.79
N THR A 84 10.33 5.71 -1.86
CA THR A 84 11.02 4.45 -2.12
C THR A 84 10.54 3.34 -1.21
N LYS A 85 10.78 2.09 -1.63
CA LYS A 85 10.50 0.87 -0.88
C LYS A 85 11.66 -0.09 -0.96
N THR A 86 11.77 -0.99 0.01
CA THR A 86 12.87 -1.95 0.11
C THR A 86 13.24 -2.61 -1.24
N PRO A 87 12.32 -3.16 -2.04
CA PRO A 87 12.70 -3.88 -3.27
C PRO A 87 13.22 -3.01 -4.41
N VAL A 88 13.17 -1.69 -4.28
CA VAL A 88 13.61 -0.75 -5.33
C VAL A 88 14.59 0.31 -4.82
N VAL A 89 14.93 0.29 -3.55
CA VAL A 89 15.77 1.32 -2.94
C VAL A 89 17.15 1.42 -3.62
N LYS A 90 17.77 0.30 -3.95
CA LYS A 90 19.08 0.26 -4.66
C LYS A 90 18.99 0.90 -6.04
N ARG A 91 17.84 0.77 -6.73
CA ARG A 91 17.58 1.42 -8.01
C ARG A 91 17.45 2.93 -7.86
N HIS A 92 16.79 3.41 -6.80
CA HIS A 92 16.73 4.84 -6.49
C HIS A 92 18.10 5.39 -6.07
N TRP A 93 18.91 4.64 -5.29
CA TRP A 93 20.28 5.05 -5.01
C TRP A 93 21.14 5.20 -6.28
N LYS A 94 21.00 4.24 -7.23
CA LYS A 94 21.66 4.34 -8.52
C LYS A 94 21.18 5.55 -9.31
N TRP A 95 19.88 5.75 -9.39
CA TRP A 95 19.27 6.88 -10.08
C TRP A 95 19.78 8.22 -9.51
N LEU A 96 19.83 8.35 -8.19
CA LEU A 96 20.37 9.54 -7.53
C LEU A 96 21.84 9.80 -7.87
N ARG A 97 22.70 8.77 -7.90
CA ARG A 97 24.10 8.93 -8.30
C ARG A 97 24.25 9.39 -9.76
N GLU A 98 23.36 8.94 -10.63
CA GLU A 98 23.38 9.31 -12.05
C GLU A 98 22.80 10.69 -12.32
N HIS A 99 21.92 11.19 -11.48
CA HIS A 99 21.15 12.42 -11.73
C HIS A 99 21.54 13.60 -10.85
N LYS A 100 22.14 13.39 -9.67
CA LYS A 100 22.58 14.50 -8.83
C LYS A 100 23.64 15.34 -9.55
N GLY A 101 23.36 16.64 -9.67
CA GLY A 101 24.22 17.60 -10.38
C GLY A 101 24.01 17.67 -11.91
N ARG A 102 23.13 16.82 -12.49
CA ARG A 102 22.81 16.88 -13.93
C ARG A 102 21.76 17.93 -14.27
N HIS A 103 20.77 18.13 -13.40
CA HIS A 103 19.68 19.06 -13.66
C HIS A 103 20.03 20.48 -13.27
N GLU A 104 20.02 20.76 -11.97
CA GLU A 104 20.47 22.04 -11.42
C GLU A 104 21.45 21.75 -10.27
N PRO A 105 22.57 22.48 -10.16
CA PRO A 105 23.60 22.22 -9.14
C PRO A 105 23.09 22.25 -7.71
N ASN A 106 22.03 23.02 -7.45
CA ASN A 106 21.47 23.26 -6.12
C ASN A 106 20.22 22.41 -5.81
N THR A 107 19.74 21.59 -6.76
CA THR A 107 18.58 20.72 -6.51
C THR A 107 18.84 19.79 -5.33
N LYS A 108 17.92 19.80 -4.36
CA LYS A 108 17.93 18.91 -3.20
C LYS A 108 17.09 17.68 -3.46
N TYR A 109 17.64 16.50 -3.24
CA TYR A 109 16.95 15.23 -3.37
C TYR A 109 16.51 14.72 -2.02
N VAL A 110 15.24 14.32 -1.92
CA VAL A 110 14.58 13.87 -0.70
C VAL A 110 14.08 12.46 -0.92
N LEU A 111 14.46 11.51 -0.06
CA LEU A 111 13.89 10.17 -0.04
C LEU A 111 12.95 10.01 1.16
N VAL A 112 11.82 9.32 0.90
CA VAL A 112 10.79 9.00 1.90
C VAL A 112 10.34 7.55 1.76
N GLY A 113 9.68 7.00 2.76
CA GLY A 113 9.10 5.65 2.71
C GLY A 113 9.61 4.72 3.81
N ASP A 114 9.18 3.46 3.76
CA ASP A 114 9.40 2.48 4.82
C ASP A 114 10.87 2.07 4.96
N HIS A 115 11.56 1.81 3.85
CA HIS A 115 12.97 1.40 3.89
C HIS A 115 13.86 2.47 4.50
N VAL A 116 13.77 3.70 4.00
CA VAL A 116 14.62 4.82 4.44
C VAL A 116 14.27 5.29 5.85
N THR A 117 13.05 4.99 6.32
CA THR A 117 12.69 5.18 7.74
C THR A 117 13.34 4.14 8.63
N ALA A 118 13.46 2.90 8.16
CA ALA A 118 14.05 1.80 8.92
C ALA A 118 15.59 1.83 8.92
N LEU A 119 16.20 2.19 7.79
CA LEU A 119 17.65 2.16 7.54
C LEU A 119 18.13 3.49 6.92
N PRO A 120 17.99 4.61 7.63
CA PRO A 120 18.38 5.92 7.08
C PRO A 120 19.89 6.05 6.90
N GLU A 121 20.71 5.53 7.82
CA GLU A 121 22.18 5.53 7.75
C GLU A 121 22.65 4.82 6.47
N GLU A 122 22.17 3.58 6.24
CA GLU A 122 22.50 2.82 5.03
C GLU A 122 22.19 3.61 3.76
N THR A 123 21.05 4.31 3.74
CA THR A 123 20.67 5.12 2.59
C THR A 123 21.56 6.35 2.41
N MET A 124 21.93 7.03 3.50
CA MET A 124 22.88 8.13 3.44
C MET A 124 24.25 7.67 2.97
N GLU A 125 24.72 6.50 3.38
CA GLU A 125 26.02 5.95 2.96
C GLU A 125 26.02 5.53 1.48
N ASN A 126 24.94 4.93 1.01
CA ASN A 126 24.86 4.33 -0.33
C ASN A 126 24.31 5.27 -1.42
N SER A 127 23.88 6.47 -1.08
CA SER A 127 23.35 7.42 -2.06
C SER A 127 23.76 8.87 -1.74
N PRO A 128 23.82 9.74 -2.75
CA PRO A 128 24.09 11.17 -2.54
C PRO A 128 22.82 11.97 -2.17
N VAL A 129 21.83 11.33 -1.54
CA VAL A 129 20.59 11.99 -1.09
C VAL A 129 20.89 13.14 -0.15
N ASP A 130 20.15 14.25 -0.26
CA ASP A 130 20.33 15.40 0.63
C ASP A 130 19.52 15.27 1.91
N PHE A 131 18.29 14.74 1.81
CA PHE A 131 17.37 14.57 2.94
C PHE A 131 16.70 13.19 2.94
N ILE A 132 16.52 12.65 4.14
CA ILE A 132 15.58 11.56 4.39
C ILE A 132 14.57 12.05 5.40
N LEU A 133 13.28 11.96 5.06
CA LEU A 133 12.18 12.28 5.97
C LEU A 133 11.58 10.96 6.46
N THR A 134 11.78 10.68 7.75
CA THR A 134 11.38 9.41 8.34
C THR A 134 9.97 9.45 8.91
N GLY A 135 9.36 8.28 9.04
CA GLY A 135 7.99 8.14 9.55
C GLY A 135 6.91 8.45 8.52
N GLY A 136 5.67 8.25 8.93
CA GLY A 136 4.52 8.34 8.04
C GLY A 136 4.01 9.75 7.77
N ASP A 137 4.41 10.73 8.60
CA ASP A 137 4.03 12.14 8.45
C ASP A 137 5.08 12.95 7.68
N TRP A 138 5.81 12.30 6.79
CA TRP A 138 6.85 12.95 6.01
C TRP A 138 6.33 14.12 5.12
N ASP A 139 5.04 14.15 4.80
CA ASP A 139 4.39 15.29 4.12
C ASP A 139 4.45 16.56 4.97
N PHE A 140 4.26 16.48 6.28
CA PHE A 140 4.45 17.59 7.22
C PHE A 140 5.94 17.92 7.39
N LEU A 141 6.82 16.90 7.47
CA LEU A 141 8.27 17.12 7.54
C LEU A 141 8.79 17.80 6.27
N LEU A 142 8.25 17.47 5.09
CA LEU A 142 8.60 18.17 3.85
C LEU A 142 8.24 19.65 3.94
N LYS A 143 7.04 19.97 4.45
CA LYS A 143 6.64 21.36 4.68
C LYS A 143 7.58 22.07 5.63
N ASN A 144 8.02 21.40 6.69
CA ASN A 144 8.98 21.95 7.65
C ASN A 144 10.33 22.25 6.99
N VAL A 145 10.93 21.29 6.27
CA VAL A 145 12.23 21.46 5.58
C VAL A 145 12.17 22.60 4.59
N VAL A 146 11.13 22.66 3.76
CA VAL A 146 10.96 23.72 2.75
C VAL A 146 10.77 25.09 3.41
N SER A 147 9.99 25.16 4.49
CA SER A 147 9.76 26.43 5.21
C SER A 147 10.96 26.90 6.01
N ALA A 148 11.83 25.99 6.43
CA ALA A 148 13.05 26.30 7.16
C ALA A 148 14.13 26.96 6.28
N ASP A 149 14.03 26.83 4.95
CA ASP A 149 14.89 27.47 3.95
C ASP A 149 16.40 27.30 4.24
N GLY A 150 16.79 26.05 4.59
CA GLY A 150 18.18 25.71 4.91
C GLY A 150 18.61 25.94 6.36
N ASP A 151 17.79 26.54 7.20
CA ASP A 151 18.06 26.71 8.64
C ASP A 151 17.76 25.42 9.40
N ALA A 152 18.78 24.59 9.56
CA ALA A 152 18.67 23.28 10.23
C ALA A 152 18.21 23.38 11.71
N THR A 153 18.35 24.54 12.36
CA THR A 153 17.88 24.71 13.74
C THR A 153 16.36 24.69 13.87
N LYS A 154 15.64 24.81 12.75
CA LYS A 154 14.19 24.77 12.65
C LYS A 154 13.65 23.41 12.22
N TYR A 155 14.51 22.44 11.93
CA TYR A 155 14.07 21.13 11.50
C TYR A 155 13.39 20.36 12.64
N GLU A 156 12.24 19.77 12.32
CA GLU A 156 11.51 18.89 13.23
C GLU A 156 12.21 17.54 13.42
N PRO A 157 11.94 16.82 14.51
CA PRO A 157 12.45 15.46 14.69
C PRO A 157 12.03 14.51 13.56
N GLY A 158 12.97 13.67 13.10
CA GLY A 158 12.73 12.71 12.04
C GLY A 158 13.40 13.04 10.71
N ILE A 159 14.20 14.08 10.66
CA ILE A 159 14.90 14.53 9.45
C ILE A 159 16.37 14.12 9.51
N TRP A 160 16.83 13.40 8.49
CA TRP A 160 18.24 13.15 8.22
C TRP A 160 18.66 14.05 7.06
N TYR A 161 19.82 14.68 7.15
CA TYR A 161 20.27 15.61 6.12
C TYR A 161 21.80 15.67 6.00
N ARG A 162 22.28 16.15 4.85
CA ARG A 162 23.68 16.51 4.66
C ARG A 162 23.85 17.99 4.93
N SER A 163 24.75 18.29 5.85
CA SER A 163 25.18 19.67 6.12
C SER A 163 26.08 20.19 4.99
N ILE A 164 26.42 21.46 5.08
CA ILE A 164 27.22 22.17 4.06
C ILE A 164 28.60 21.56 3.89
N ASP A 165 29.20 21.05 4.97
CA ASP A 165 30.51 20.39 4.95
C ASP A 165 30.44 18.92 4.48
N GLY A 166 29.25 18.43 4.16
CA GLY A 166 29.00 17.06 3.67
C GLY A 166 28.77 16.03 4.78
N SER A 167 28.85 16.42 6.05
CA SER A 167 28.54 15.51 7.16
C SER A 167 27.06 15.12 7.17
N VAL A 168 26.77 13.92 7.71
CA VAL A 168 25.40 13.44 7.87
C VAL A 168 24.94 13.72 9.28
N GLU A 169 23.87 14.47 9.37
CA GLU A 169 23.24 14.88 10.62
C GLU A 169 21.81 14.33 10.72
N ASN A 170 21.26 14.24 11.93
CA ASN A 170 19.85 13.89 12.13
C ASN A 170 19.25 14.63 13.32
N THR A 171 17.94 14.82 13.27
CA THR A 171 17.17 15.53 14.31
C THR A 171 16.52 14.58 15.33
N GLY A 172 16.94 13.32 15.36
CA GLY A 172 16.39 12.29 16.23
C GLY A 172 15.16 11.60 15.67
N ARG A 173 14.45 10.88 16.54
CA ARG A 173 13.30 10.05 16.13
C ARG A 173 12.11 10.92 15.74
N PHE A 174 11.45 10.60 14.60
CA PHE A 174 10.22 11.27 14.17
C PHE A 174 9.08 11.19 15.21
N ARG A 175 8.18 12.16 15.14
CA ARG A 175 6.95 12.22 15.91
C ARG A 175 5.75 12.09 14.97
N LEU A 176 4.61 11.62 15.52
CA LEU A 176 3.34 11.52 14.82
C LEU A 176 2.28 12.29 15.62
N ASP A 177 2.49 13.59 15.76
CA ASP A 177 1.67 14.51 16.56
C ASP A 177 1.02 15.63 15.70
N HIS A 178 1.21 15.60 14.38
CA HIS A 178 0.56 16.53 13.47
C HIS A 178 -0.95 16.32 13.44
N ASP A 179 -1.71 17.41 13.39
CA ASP A 179 -3.15 17.35 13.20
C ASP A 179 -3.47 17.02 11.73
N LEU A 180 -4.02 15.84 11.51
CA LEU A 180 -4.39 15.36 10.16
C LEU A 180 -5.48 16.21 9.52
N ASN A 181 -6.30 16.92 10.32
CA ASN A 181 -7.35 17.83 9.81
C ASN A 181 -6.79 19.15 9.31
N SER A 182 -5.53 19.47 9.63
CA SER A 182 -4.85 20.68 9.11
C SER A 182 -4.36 20.49 7.67
N ALA A 183 -4.32 19.27 7.16
CA ALA A 183 -3.95 19.01 5.78
C ALA A 183 -5.12 19.34 4.82
N PRO A 184 -4.87 20.02 3.70
CA PRO A 184 -5.91 20.31 2.72
C PRO A 184 -6.39 19.02 2.04
N TRP A 185 -7.62 19.02 1.53
CA TRP A 185 -8.07 17.99 0.62
C TRP A 185 -7.20 17.98 -0.64
N ILE A 186 -6.89 16.78 -1.11
CA ILE A 186 -5.96 16.61 -2.22
C ILE A 186 -6.47 17.31 -3.48
N ASP A 187 -5.61 18.15 -4.06
CA ASP A 187 -5.81 18.70 -5.40
C ASP A 187 -5.62 17.59 -6.44
N ARG A 188 -6.74 17.00 -6.85
CA ARG A 188 -6.78 15.85 -7.74
C ARG A 188 -6.24 16.16 -9.14
N ASP A 189 -6.46 17.38 -9.62
CA ASP A 189 -5.99 17.79 -10.95
C ASP A 189 -4.47 18.01 -10.95
N LEU A 190 -3.92 18.61 -9.89
CA LEU A 190 -2.47 18.70 -9.70
C LEU A 190 -1.83 17.30 -9.76
N CYS A 191 -2.42 16.34 -9.05
CA CYS A 191 -1.89 14.97 -8.92
C CYS A 191 -2.32 14.04 -10.05
N LYS A 192 -2.87 14.57 -11.15
CA LYS A 192 -3.27 13.81 -12.36
C LYS A 192 -4.09 12.55 -12.01
N TRP A 193 -5.04 12.65 -11.10
CA TRP A 193 -5.77 11.53 -10.52
C TRP A 193 -6.39 10.56 -11.55
N LYS A 194 -6.70 11.06 -12.77
CA LYS A 194 -7.27 10.24 -13.85
C LYS A 194 -6.37 9.09 -14.29
N LEU A 195 -5.05 9.21 -14.12
CA LEU A 195 -4.10 8.13 -14.40
C LEU A 195 -4.40 6.87 -13.59
N TYR A 196 -4.94 7.05 -12.38
CA TYR A 196 -5.19 5.99 -11.40
C TYR A 196 -6.67 5.58 -11.35
N ALA A 197 -7.56 6.36 -11.94
CA ALA A 197 -9.00 6.26 -11.74
C ALA A 197 -9.65 5.07 -12.48
N GLU A 198 -9.07 4.63 -13.60
CA GLU A 198 -9.65 3.60 -14.46
C GLU A 198 -8.76 2.37 -14.62
N LYS A 199 -7.44 2.52 -14.61
CA LYS A 199 -6.46 1.43 -14.74
C LYS A 199 -6.25 0.65 -13.42
N ASN A 200 -7.12 0.81 -12.44
CA ASN A 200 -7.06 0.12 -11.17
C ASN A 200 -7.96 -1.12 -11.17
N GLY A 201 -7.39 -2.28 -10.95
CA GLY A 201 -8.11 -3.55 -10.94
C GLY A 201 -9.07 -3.72 -9.76
N ASN A 202 -8.94 -2.92 -8.70
CA ASN A 202 -9.72 -3.04 -7.47
C ASN A 202 -11.10 -2.40 -7.59
N PHE A 203 -11.26 -1.35 -8.41
CA PHE A 203 -12.53 -0.66 -8.57
C PHE A 203 -13.49 -1.45 -9.45
N ARG A 204 -14.68 -1.68 -8.93
CA ARG A 204 -15.81 -2.24 -9.69
C ARG A 204 -16.49 -1.16 -10.52
N ARG A 205 -16.54 0.05 -10.01
CA ARG A 205 -17.11 1.23 -10.66
C ARG A 205 -16.04 2.29 -10.90
N THR A 206 -15.95 2.77 -12.12
CA THR A 206 -14.99 3.83 -12.49
C THR A 206 -15.72 5.09 -12.92
N PRO A 207 -15.12 6.28 -12.75
CA PRO A 207 -13.79 6.52 -12.16
C PRO A 207 -13.78 6.30 -10.64
N GLY A 208 -12.69 5.72 -10.14
CA GLY A 208 -12.47 5.53 -8.71
C GLY A 208 -11.27 6.32 -8.20
N THR A 209 -11.16 6.51 -6.87
CA THR A 209 -10.02 7.18 -6.25
C THR A 209 -9.74 6.65 -4.84
N TYR A 210 -8.72 7.19 -4.20
CA TYR A 210 -8.30 6.82 -2.85
C TYR A 210 -8.39 8.03 -1.93
N LEU A 211 -8.65 7.77 -0.65
CA LEU A 211 -8.47 8.70 0.47
C LEU A 211 -7.96 7.95 1.70
N MET A 212 -7.64 8.65 2.76
CA MET A 212 -7.31 8.05 4.07
C MET A 212 -8.11 8.74 5.16
N SER A 213 -8.92 7.96 5.88
CA SER A 213 -9.64 8.43 7.09
C SER A 213 -8.74 8.50 8.32
N GLY A 214 -7.62 7.79 8.31
CA GLY A 214 -6.66 7.78 9.42
C GLY A 214 -5.28 7.26 9.02
N ARG A 215 -4.28 7.54 9.86
CA ARG A 215 -2.90 7.08 9.77
C ARG A 215 -2.55 6.25 11.01
N ASP A 216 -2.39 4.94 10.93
CA ASP A 216 -2.76 4.11 9.80
C ASP A 216 -3.70 2.97 10.26
N CYS A 217 -3.25 2.12 11.18
CA CYS A 217 -4.00 0.97 11.71
C CYS A 217 -4.15 1.10 13.22
N TRP A 218 -5.39 1.03 13.72
CA TRP A 218 -5.66 1.13 15.16
C TRP A 218 -5.04 -0.01 16.00
N HIS A 219 -4.59 -1.07 15.37
CA HIS A 219 -3.86 -2.13 16.07
C HIS A 219 -2.34 -1.83 16.16
N ALA A 220 -1.72 -1.45 15.05
CA ALA A 220 -0.32 -1.02 14.93
C ALA A 220 0.73 -1.91 15.65
N LYS A 221 0.51 -3.23 15.76
CA LYS A 221 1.36 -4.16 16.55
C LYS A 221 1.80 -5.40 15.78
N CYS A 222 1.35 -5.58 14.52
CA CYS A 222 1.71 -6.76 13.76
C CYS A 222 3.21 -6.78 13.48
N THR A 223 3.90 -7.86 13.88
CA THR A 223 5.37 -7.97 13.84
C THR A 223 5.96 -8.00 12.44
N PHE A 224 5.16 -8.33 11.42
CA PHE A 224 5.57 -8.41 10.03
C PHE A 224 5.28 -7.14 9.21
N CYS A 225 4.49 -6.21 9.72
CA CYS A 225 3.95 -5.11 8.95
C CYS A 225 4.90 -3.91 8.93
N SER A 226 5.46 -3.55 7.76
CA SER A 226 6.35 -2.40 7.60
C SER A 226 5.66 -1.06 7.93
N TRP A 227 4.33 -1.02 7.86
CA TRP A 227 3.58 0.18 8.21
C TRP A 227 3.56 0.50 9.70
N THR A 228 3.80 -0.49 10.57
CA THR A 228 4.01 -0.22 12.00
C THR A 228 5.31 0.56 12.24
N THR A 229 6.27 0.49 11.30
CA THR A 229 7.50 1.29 11.33
C THR A 229 7.22 2.75 11.01
N LEU A 230 6.30 3.01 10.05
CA LEU A 230 5.89 4.37 9.66
C LEU A 230 4.88 4.97 10.64
N TYR A 231 3.93 4.16 11.11
CA TYR A 231 2.77 4.61 11.89
C TYR A 231 2.60 3.79 13.18
N PRO A 232 3.53 3.91 14.13
CA PRO A 232 3.38 3.23 15.43
C PRO A 232 2.25 3.82 16.29
N VAL A 233 1.71 4.97 15.94
CA VAL A 233 0.61 5.66 16.64
C VAL A 233 -0.54 5.87 15.67
N TYR A 234 -1.74 5.46 16.10
CA TYR A 234 -2.95 5.60 15.31
C TYR A 234 -3.63 6.95 15.53
N ARG A 235 -3.98 7.63 14.44
CA ARG A 235 -4.70 8.91 14.43
C ARG A 235 -5.74 8.91 13.31
N THR A 236 -6.84 9.64 13.51
CA THR A 236 -7.91 9.79 12.51
C THR A 236 -8.14 11.24 12.18
N ARG A 237 -8.68 11.47 11.01
CA ARG A 237 -9.35 12.73 10.66
C ARG A 237 -10.72 12.82 11.35
N ASP A 238 -11.35 13.98 11.29
CA ASP A 238 -12.74 14.13 11.66
C ASP A 238 -13.62 13.35 10.65
N PRO A 239 -14.55 12.48 11.10
CA PRO A 239 -15.42 11.74 10.20
C PRO A 239 -16.32 12.65 9.35
N MET A 240 -16.68 13.86 9.84
CA MET A 240 -17.45 14.82 9.07
C MET A 240 -16.64 15.40 7.91
N ASP A 241 -15.37 15.76 8.16
CA ASP A 241 -14.45 16.24 7.13
C ASP A 241 -14.22 15.19 6.04
N VAL A 242 -14.09 13.92 6.41
CA VAL A 242 -13.96 12.82 5.43
C VAL A 242 -15.23 12.70 4.58
N VAL A 243 -16.41 12.82 5.16
CA VAL A 243 -17.68 12.78 4.40
C VAL A 243 -17.83 14.02 3.51
N ASP A 244 -17.37 15.19 3.94
CA ASP A 244 -17.35 16.42 3.14
C ASP A 244 -16.43 16.26 1.93
N GLU A 245 -15.24 15.69 2.10
CA GLU A 245 -14.34 15.36 0.98
C GLU A 245 -14.99 14.36 0.01
N ILE A 246 -15.65 13.31 0.51
CA ILE A 246 -16.37 12.35 -0.33
C ILE A 246 -17.48 13.05 -1.14
N GLU A 247 -18.23 13.93 -0.52
CA GLU A 247 -19.28 14.69 -1.21
C GLU A 247 -18.68 15.57 -2.32
N HIS A 248 -17.58 16.25 -2.04
CA HIS A 248 -16.81 17.02 -3.01
C HIS A 248 -16.32 16.15 -4.17
N LEU A 249 -15.69 15.01 -3.90
CA LEU A 249 -15.22 14.08 -4.93
C LEU A 249 -16.34 13.58 -5.86
N VAL A 250 -17.52 13.34 -5.29
CA VAL A 250 -18.70 12.92 -6.07
C VAL A 250 -19.23 14.05 -6.95
N LYS A 251 -19.30 15.28 -6.41
CA LYS A 251 -19.89 16.43 -7.12
C LYS A 251 -18.95 16.97 -8.21
N GLU A 252 -17.69 17.21 -7.86
CA GLU A 252 -16.74 17.90 -8.74
C GLU A 252 -16.02 16.94 -9.71
N TYR A 253 -15.70 15.73 -9.26
CA TYR A 253 -14.91 14.78 -10.04
C TYR A 253 -15.73 13.59 -10.57
N GLY A 254 -16.99 13.47 -10.19
CA GLY A 254 -17.87 12.38 -10.64
C GLY A 254 -17.43 11.00 -10.18
N VAL A 255 -16.68 10.92 -9.07
CA VAL A 255 -16.16 9.68 -8.52
C VAL A 255 -17.29 8.71 -8.18
N LYS A 256 -17.11 7.43 -8.57
CA LYS A 256 -18.10 6.36 -8.38
C LYS A 256 -17.72 5.36 -7.30
N GLU A 257 -16.43 5.26 -6.99
CA GLU A 257 -15.91 4.33 -5.98
C GLU A 257 -14.67 4.91 -5.31
N ILE A 258 -14.57 4.75 -4.00
CA ILE A 258 -13.47 5.28 -3.19
C ILE A 258 -12.93 4.16 -2.32
N MET A 259 -11.62 3.92 -2.38
CA MET A 259 -10.90 3.07 -1.44
C MET A 259 -10.37 3.93 -0.30
N ASP A 260 -10.80 3.66 0.92
CA ASP A 260 -10.12 4.16 2.10
C ASP A 260 -8.86 3.33 2.34
N ASP A 261 -7.71 3.95 2.13
CA ASP A 261 -6.39 3.30 2.20
C ASP A 261 -5.78 3.33 3.60
N SER A 262 -6.54 3.72 4.63
CA SER A 262 -6.14 3.52 6.02
C SER A 262 -5.82 2.05 6.28
N GLY A 263 -4.83 1.74 7.12
CA GLY A 263 -4.45 0.38 7.45
C GLY A 263 -5.55 -0.47 8.04
N SER A 264 -6.45 0.19 8.71
CA SER A 264 -7.74 -0.37 9.10
C SER A 264 -8.72 0.78 9.26
N PHE A 265 -9.85 0.72 8.58
CA PHE A 265 -10.90 1.73 8.69
C PHE A 265 -11.26 1.97 10.16
N PRO A 266 -11.43 3.25 10.58
CA PRO A 266 -11.74 3.58 11.96
C PRO A 266 -13.08 2.97 12.40
N VAL A 267 -13.09 2.32 13.56
CA VAL A 267 -14.28 1.68 14.14
C VAL A 267 -14.88 2.49 15.30
N GLY A 268 -16.02 2.04 15.84
CA GLY A 268 -16.71 2.71 16.94
C GLY A 268 -17.32 4.04 16.53
N LYS A 269 -17.20 5.07 17.38
CA LYS A 269 -17.86 6.38 17.17
C LYS A 269 -17.57 7.00 15.79
N PHE A 270 -16.35 6.83 15.28
CA PHE A 270 -15.99 7.32 13.94
C PHE A 270 -16.89 6.67 12.87
N MET A 271 -16.96 5.34 12.88
CA MET A 271 -17.77 4.57 11.91
C MET A 271 -19.26 4.91 12.03
N ASP A 272 -19.77 5.09 13.25
CA ASP A 272 -21.18 5.43 13.49
C ASP A 272 -21.53 6.78 12.87
N VAL A 273 -20.70 7.81 13.10
CA VAL A 273 -20.87 9.14 12.52
C VAL A 273 -20.75 9.10 11.01
N PHE A 274 -19.68 8.50 10.49
CA PHE A 274 -19.43 8.35 9.06
C PHE A 274 -20.60 7.67 8.34
N CYS A 275 -21.04 6.51 8.83
CA CYS A 275 -22.13 5.76 8.21
C CYS A 275 -23.46 6.53 8.25
N SER A 276 -23.76 7.18 9.38
CA SER A 276 -24.97 7.97 9.54
C SER A 276 -25.01 9.15 8.57
N GLU A 277 -23.90 9.86 8.40
CA GLU A 277 -23.78 11.00 7.49
C GLU A 277 -23.83 10.58 6.01
N MET A 278 -23.18 9.50 5.65
CA MET A 278 -23.25 8.94 4.29
C MET A 278 -24.71 8.62 3.90
N ILE A 279 -25.48 8.09 4.83
CA ILE A 279 -26.91 7.78 4.63
C ILE A 279 -27.73 9.06 4.60
N ARG A 280 -27.54 9.95 5.56
CA ARG A 280 -28.31 11.22 5.69
C ARG A 280 -28.18 12.10 4.46
N ARG A 281 -26.95 12.19 3.88
CA ARG A 281 -26.67 12.97 2.65
C ARG A 281 -27.02 12.23 1.38
N GLY A 282 -27.44 10.97 1.44
CA GLY A 282 -27.75 10.13 0.27
C GLY A 282 -26.53 9.76 -0.57
N LEU A 283 -25.31 9.93 -0.04
CA LEU A 283 -24.06 9.59 -0.71
C LEU A 283 -23.91 8.08 -0.90
N ASN A 284 -24.46 7.28 -0.01
CA ASN A 284 -24.50 5.82 -0.09
C ASN A 284 -25.12 5.26 -1.39
N ARG A 285 -25.90 6.08 -2.11
CA ARG A 285 -26.49 5.72 -3.41
C ARG A 285 -25.65 6.18 -4.59
N LYS A 286 -24.80 7.19 -4.39
CA LYS A 286 -24.01 7.85 -5.45
C LYS A 286 -22.62 7.24 -5.61
N VAL A 287 -21.97 6.88 -4.51
CA VAL A 287 -20.59 6.35 -4.47
C VAL A 287 -20.53 5.04 -3.69
N ARG A 288 -19.54 4.21 -4.01
CA ARG A 288 -19.20 3.01 -3.22
C ARG A 288 -17.92 3.25 -2.43
N ILE A 289 -17.87 2.68 -1.23
CA ILE A 289 -16.73 2.76 -0.33
C ILE A 289 -16.12 1.37 -0.19
N ASP A 290 -14.83 1.30 -0.34
CA ASP A 290 -14.00 0.12 -0.06
C ASP A 290 -13.05 0.46 1.08
N CYS A 291 -12.68 -0.50 1.90
CA CYS A 291 -11.74 -0.26 2.99
C CYS A 291 -10.96 -1.50 3.41
N ASN A 292 -9.82 -1.26 4.04
CA ASN A 292 -9.12 -2.29 4.81
C ASN A 292 -9.76 -2.43 6.19
N MET A 293 -9.79 -3.65 6.73
CA MET A 293 -10.38 -3.93 8.03
C MET A 293 -9.68 -5.10 8.72
N ARG A 294 -9.88 -5.20 10.02
CA ARG A 294 -9.44 -6.33 10.84
C ARG A 294 -10.65 -7.13 11.33
N PHE A 295 -10.51 -8.44 11.39
CA PHE A 295 -11.49 -9.31 12.03
C PHE A 295 -11.55 -9.12 13.55
N GLY A 296 -12.60 -9.65 14.20
CA GLY A 296 -12.73 -9.73 15.64
C GLY A 296 -13.19 -8.44 16.33
N ARG A 297 -13.62 -7.41 15.57
CA ARG A 297 -14.09 -6.13 16.15
C ARG A 297 -15.49 -5.74 15.79
N LEU A 298 -15.99 -6.18 14.65
CA LEU A 298 -17.31 -5.81 14.14
C LEU A 298 -18.29 -6.97 14.33
N SER A 299 -19.52 -6.62 14.68
CA SER A 299 -20.66 -7.53 14.73
C SER A 299 -21.35 -7.63 13.36
N ALA A 300 -22.26 -8.60 13.20
CA ALA A 300 -23.11 -8.69 12.03
C ALA A 300 -23.97 -7.42 11.80
N ALA A 301 -24.33 -6.70 12.87
CA ALA A 301 -25.07 -5.44 12.77
C ALA A 301 -24.21 -4.32 12.17
N ASP A 302 -22.93 -4.24 12.56
CA ASP A 302 -21.98 -3.26 12.03
C ASP A 302 -21.76 -3.45 10.53
N TYR A 303 -21.57 -4.69 10.06
CA TYR A 303 -21.44 -4.97 8.61
C TYR A 303 -22.72 -4.59 7.84
N ARG A 304 -23.91 -4.81 8.41
CA ARG A 304 -25.16 -4.35 7.79
C ARG A 304 -25.23 -2.82 7.73
N MET A 305 -24.77 -2.13 8.78
CA MET A 305 -24.71 -0.65 8.79
C MET A 305 -23.73 -0.14 7.72
N MET A 306 -22.53 -0.72 7.61
CA MET A 306 -21.56 -0.41 6.56
C MET A 306 -22.18 -0.59 5.17
N ARG A 307 -22.86 -1.73 4.93
CA ARG A 307 -23.52 -1.96 3.64
C ARG A 307 -24.58 -0.89 3.34
N LYS A 308 -25.40 -0.52 4.31
CA LYS A 308 -26.41 0.54 4.19
C LYS A 308 -25.77 1.90 3.91
N ALA A 309 -24.61 2.17 4.48
CA ALA A 309 -23.84 3.40 4.27
C ALA A 309 -23.12 3.46 2.90
N GLY A 310 -23.16 2.40 2.10
CA GLY A 310 -22.60 2.39 0.75
C GLY A 310 -21.30 1.61 0.60
N PHE A 311 -20.80 0.96 1.66
CA PHE A 311 -19.64 0.09 1.52
C PHE A 311 -19.92 -1.05 0.56
N ARG A 312 -18.93 -1.37 -0.27
CA ARG A 312 -18.96 -2.47 -1.25
C ARG A 312 -17.99 -3.57 -0.87
N LEU A 313 -16.73 -3.21 -0.64
CA LEU A 313 -15.64 -4.15 -0.40
C LEU A 313 -15.02 -3.90 0.97
N VAL A 314 -14.74 -5.00 1.67
CA VAL A 314 -13.90 -4.99 2.87
C VAL A 314 -12.73 -5.96 2.67
N LEU A 315 -11.51 -5.44 2.79
CA LEU A 315 -10.28 -6.20 2.66
C LEU A 315 -9.77 -6.58 4.05
N PHE A 316 -9.60 -7.88 4.28
CA PHE A 316 -9.13 -8.42 5.55
C PHE A 316 -7.81 -9.16 5.41
N GLY A 317 -6.85 -8.83 6.29
CA GLY A 317 -5.67 -9.66 6.46
C GLY A 317 -5.99 -10.90 7.33
N VAL A 318 -5.91 -12.07 6.76
CA VAL A 318 -5.99 -13.37 7.46
C VAL A 318 -4.62 -13.84 7.89
N GLU A 319 -3.68 -13.81 6.99
CA GLU A 319 -2.30 -14.27 6.97
C GLU A 319 -2.18 -15.79 7.09
N SER A 320 -2.66 -16.42 8.16
CA SER A 320 -2.60 -17.87 8.39
C SER A 320 -3.87 -18.40 9.05
N ALA A 321 -4.17 -19.69 8.87
CA ALA A 321 -5.20 -20.42 9.60
C ALA A 321 -4.71 -21.02 10.92
N ASN A 322 -3.48 -20.74 11.32
CA ASN A 322 -2.86 -21.35 12.48
C ASN A 322 -2.73 -20.33 13.60
N GLN A 323 -3.28 -20.63 14.77
CA GLN A 323 -3.29 -19.71 15.92
C GLN A 323 -1.87 -19.34 16.35
N ILE A 324 -0.95 -20.29 16.34
CA ILE A 324 0.46 -20.03 16.67
C ILE A 324 1.09 -18.95 15.81
N THR A 325 0.75 -18.90 14.52
CA THR A 325 1.25 -17.88 13.58
C THR A 325 0.60 -16.53 13.84
N LEU A 326 -0.70 -16.50 14.11
CA LEU A 326 -1.40 -15.26 14.45
C LEU A 326 -0.87 -14.66 15.76
N ASP A 327 -0.54 -15.50 16.74
CA ASP A 327 0.01 -15.08 18.01
C ASP A 327 1.45 -14.56 17.86
N ARG A 328 2.32 -15.23 17.09
CA ARG A 328 3.67 -14.75 16.76
C ARG A 328 3.66 -13.41 16.00
N PHE A 329 2.68 -13.24 15.16
CA PHE A 329 2.45 -11.97 14.45
C PHE A 329 1.84 -10.88 15.33
N VAL A 330 1.53 -11.19 16.59
CA VAL A 330 0.86 -10.27 17.53
C VAL A 330 -0.41 -9.69 16.88
N LYS A 331 -1.12 -10.53 16.13
CA LYS A 331 -2.28 -10.10 15.35
C LYS A 331 -3.51 -9.88 16.23
N ALA A 332 -3.53 -10.40 17.47
CA ALA A 332 -4.65 -10.36 18.41
C ALA A 332 -5.98 -10.77 17.71
N LEU A 333 -5.96 -11.89 17.04
CA LEU A 333 -7.05 -12.46 16.27
C LEU A 333 -7.15 -13.94 16.54
N LYS A 334 -8.35 -14.46 16.78
CA LYS A 334 -8.61 -15.88 16.84
C LYS A 334 -9.00 -16.41 15.48
N VAL A 335 -8.55 -17.64 15.16
CA VAL A 335 -8.88 -18.28 13.86
C VAL A 335 -10.39 -18.38 13.63
N GLU A 336 -11.17 -18.65 14.67
CA GLU A 336 -12.63 -18.72 14.61
C GLU A 336 -13.31 -17.38 14.23
N ASP A 337 -12.73 -16.24 14.60
CA ASP A 337 -13.23 -14.91 14.28
C ASP A 337 -13.12 -14.59 12.78
N ILE A 338 -12.18 -15.25 12.09
CA ILE A 338 -11.96 -15.08 10.64
C ILE A 338 -13.19 -15.57 9.88
N GLU A 339 -13.61 -16.81 10.14
CA GLU A 339 -14.75 -17.42 9.44
C GLU A 339 -16.06 -16.70 9.78
N ASN A 340 -16.27 -16.37 11.05
CA ASN A 340 -17.45 -15.65 11.50
C ASN A 340 -17.53 -14.24 10.89
N GLY A 341 -16.44 -13.48 10.93
CA GLY A 341 -16.40 -12.12 10.37
C GLY A 341 -16.59 -12.11 8.86
N ALA A 342 -15.95 -13.03 8.13
CA ALA A 342 -16.13 -13.14 6.69
C ALA A 342 -17.57 -13.54 6.32
N LYS A 343 -18.16 -14.47 7.06
CA LYS A 343 -19.58 -14.86 6.92
C LYS A 343 -20.50 -13.65 7.12
N TRP A 344 -20.37 -12.94 8.24
CA TRP A 344 -21.25 -11.80 8.55
C TRP A 344 -21.11 -10.66 7.52
N ALA A 345 -19.89 -10.37 7.07
CA ALA A 345 -19.66 -9.36 6.03
C ALA A 345 -20.31 -9.77 4.71
N SER A 346 -20.14 -11.04 4.29
CA SER A 346 -20.75 -11.59 3.07
C SER A 346 -22.29 -11.62 3.15
N GLU A 347 -22.86 -12.05 4.29
CA GLU A 347 -24.31 -12.07 4.52
C GLU A 347 -24.92 -10.66 4.55
N ALA A 348 -24.15 -9.65 4.95
CA ALA A 348 -24.54 -8.25 4.84
C ALA A 348 -24.52 -7.73 3.39
N GLY A 349 -24.01 -8.50 2.43
CA GLY A 349 -23.90 -8.15 1.01
C GLY A 349 -22.66 -7.34 0.67
N LEU A 350 -21.63 -7.40 1.50
CA LEU A 350 -20.31 -6.85 1.20
C LEU A 350 -19.48 -7.85 0.38
N ASP A 351 -18.69 -7.35 -0.56
CA ASP A 351 -17.61 -8.12 -1.15
C ASP A 351 -16.50 -8.28 -0.12
N VAL A 352 -15.99 -9.48 0.07
CA VAL A 352 -14.93 -9.79 1.03
C VAL A 352 -13.67 -10.17 0.27
N HIS A 353 -12.59 -9.43 0.48
CA HIS A 353 -11.25 -9.77 -0.01
C HIS A 353 -10.41 -10.27 1.16
N LEU A 354 -9.76 -11.44 0.99
CA LEU A 354 -8.91 -12.03 2.01
C LEU A 354 -7.46 -12.07 1.54
N THR A 355 -6.52 -11.67 2.41
CA THR A 355 -5.10 -11.84 2.14
C THR A 355 -4.50 -12.93 3.02
N PHE A 356 -3.63 -13.75 2.43
CA PHE A 356 -2.93 -14.84 3.08
C PHE A 356 -1.42 -14.71 2.85
N MET A 357 -0.64 -15.10 3.83
CA MET A 357 0.81 -15.14 3.76
C MET A 357 1.30 -16.58 3.92
N PHE A 358 2.32 -16.96 3.17
CA PHE A 358 2.93 -18.28 3.20
C PHE A 358 4.45 -18.16 3.32
N GLY A 359 5.10 -19.23 3.79
CA GLY A 359 6.56 -19.23 3.92
C GLY A 359 7.04 -18.65 5.25
N HIS A 360 6.31 -18.92 6.32
CA HIS A 360 6.75 -18.65 7.69
C HIS A 360 7.79 -19.68 8.10
N ALA A 361 8.86 -19.25 8.77
CA ALA A 361 9.97 -20.12 9.17
C ALA A 361 9.55 -21.28 10.12
N TRP A 362 8.41 -21.12 10.79
CA TRP A 362 7.88 -22.06 11.78
C TRP A 362 6.67 -22.89 11.30
N GLU A 363 6.19 -22.67 10.06
CA GLU A 363 5.10 -23.45 9.49
C GLU A 363 5.63 -24.59 8.63
N GLY A 364 5.14 -25.79 8.91
CA GLY A 364 5.35 -27.01 8.12
C GLY A 364 4.20 -27.31 7.16
N LYS A 365 4.18 -28.52 6.64
CA LYS A 365 3.20 -28.97 5.65
C LYS A 365 1.76 -28.92 6.18
N ASP A 366 1.56 -29.26 7.45
CA ASP A 366 0.24 -29.33 8.07
C ASP A 366 -0.35 -27.92 8.26
N GLU A 367 0.45 -26.98 8.74
CA GLU A 367 0.04 -25.58 8.92
C GLU A 367 -0.27 -24.93 7.56
N ILE A 368 0.55 -25.19 6.55
CA ILE A 368 0.31 -24.74 5.18
C ILE A 368 -1.01 -25.34 4.65
N ALA A 369 -1.23 -26.63 4.85
CA ALA A 369 -2.46 -27.31 4.43
C ALA A 369 -3.70 -26.73 5.12
N ASN A 370 -3.64 -26.42 6.41
CA ASN A 370 -4.70 -25.76 7.17
C ASN A 370 -5.08 -24.40 6.54
N THR A 371 -4.08 -23.60 6.17
CA THR A 371 -4.30 -22.28 5.55
C THR A 371 -4.90 -22.42 4.15
N VAL A 372 -4.44 -23.37 3.34
CA VAL A 372 -5.05 -23.69 2.03
C VAL A 372 -6.49 -24.15 2.19
N ALA A 373 -6.77 -25.02 3.17
CA ALA A 373 -8.11 -25.53 3.44
C ALA A 373 -9.07 -24.40 3.86
N LEU A 374 -8.64 -23.49 4.73
CA LEU A 374 -9.43 -22.32 5.12
C LEU A 374 -9.74 -21.44 3.90
N ALA A 375 -8.74 -21.06 3.12
CA ALA A 375 -8.93 -20.21 1.93
C ALA A 375 -9.92 -20.83 0.92
N ARG A 376 -9.78 -22.12 0.63
CA ARG A 376 -10.68 -22.85 -0.26
C ARG A 376 -12.10 -22.95 0.30
N ARG A 377 -12.24 -23.17 1.61
CA ARG A 377 -13.54 -23.24 2.28
C ARG A 377 -14.25 -21.88 2.23
N MET A 378 -13.51 -20.77 2.44
CA MET A 378 -14.08 -19.41 2.33
C MET A 378 -14.62 -19.14 0.92
N LEU A 379 -13.87 -19.51 -0.13
CA LEU A 379 -14.33 -19.41 -1.52
C LEU A 379 -15.53 -20.31 -1.79
N ALA A 380 -15.49 -21.58 -1.33
CA ALA A 380 -16.54 -22.55 -1.57
C ALA A 380 -17.87 -22.16 -0.91
N ARG A 381 -17.83 -21.56 0.28
CA ARG A 381 -19.02 -21.08 1.00
C ARG A 381 -19.51 -19.71 0.51
N GLY A 382 -18.72 -19.00 -0.31
CA GLY A 382 -19.03 -17.65 -0.78
C GLY A 382 -18.77 -16.57 0.26
N TYR A 383 -18.03 -16.88 1.32
CA TYR A 383 -17.61 -15.89 2.34
C TYR A 383 -16.46 -15.00 1.88
N ALA A 384 -15.75 -15.41 0.83
CA ALA A 384 -14.77 -14.60 0.15
C ALA A 384 -15.14 -14.41 -1.32
N SER A 385 -15.16 -13.18 -1.79
CA SER A 385 -15.36 -12.81 -3.20
C SER A 385 -14.05 -12.89 -3.97
N THR A 386 -12.97 -12.44 -3.35
CA THR A 386 -11.59 -12.45 -3.90
C THR A 386 -10.60 -12.78 -2.79
N LEU A 387 -9.40 -13.20 -3.18
CA LEU A 387 -8.30 -13.39 -2.26
C LEU A 387 -6.95 -13.13 -2.94
N GLN A 388 -5.93 -12.88 -2.13
CA GLN A 388 -4.54 -12.74 -2.54
C GLN A 388 -3.65 -13.57 -1.62
N CYS A 389 -2.65 -14.22 -2.20
CA CYS A 389 -1.62 -14.95 -1.46
C CYS A 389 -0.26 -14.35 -1.77
N THR A 390 0.57 -14.16 -0.74
CA THR A 390 1.92 -13.64 -0.84
C THR A 390 2.91 -14.51 -0.08
N LEU A 391 4.19 -14.42 -0.44
CA LEU A 391 5.26 -14.93 0.40
C LEU A 391 5.52 -13.97 1.55
N THR A 392 5.89 -14.50 2.70
CA THR A 392 6.32 -13.69 3.85
C THR A 392 7.64 -13.04 3.54
N VAL A 393 7.65 -11.72 3.61
CA VAL A 393 8.87 -10.92 3.47
C VAL A 393 9.04 -10.09 4.76
N PRO A 394 10.07 -10.36 5.56
CA PRO A 394 10.39 -9.56 6.74
C PRO A 394 11.08 -8.27 6.28
N TYR A 395 10.33 -7.17 6.22
CA TYR A 395 10.89 -5.88 5.82
C TYR A 395 11.73 -5.26 6.94
N PRO A 396 12.81 -4.52 6.62
CA PRO A 396 13.59 -3.77 7.59
C PRO A 396 12.72 -2.88 8.49
N GLY A 397 13.12 -2.74 9.75
CA GLY A 397 12.39 -1.97 10.76
C GLY A 397 11.24 -2.73 11.42
N THR A 398 10.85 -3.92 10.92
CA THR A 398 9.84 -4.76 11.56
C THR A 398 10.45 -5.66 12.62
N PRO A 399 9.71 -5.99 13.72
CA PRO A 399 10.17 -6.95 14.71
C PRO A 399 10.51 -8.31 14.10
N LEU A 400 9.75 -8.77 13.10
CA LEU A 400 10.02 -10.03 12.40
C LEU A 400 11.37 -10.01 11.68
N PHE A 401 11.74 -8.89 11.06
CA PHE A 401 13.05 -8.75 10.42
C PHE A 401 14.18 -8.85 11.46
N ALA A 402 14.04 -8.15 12.59
CA ALA A 402 15.04 -8.17 13.65
C ALA A 402 15.21 -9.58 14.24
N GLU A 403 14.10 -10.27 14.57
CA GLU A 403 14.10 -11.66 15.06
C GLU A 403 14.82 -12.60 14.08
N LEU A 404 14.44 -12.56 12.79
CA LEU A 404 15.02 -13.46 11.79
C LEU A 404 16.48 -13.13 11.47
N LYS A 405 16.87 -11.86 11.50
CA LYS A 405 18.27 -11.45 11.31
C LYS A 405 19.15 -11.95 12.44
N GLU A 406 18.71 -11.81 13.69
CA GLU A 406 19.43 -12.30 14.88
C GLU A 406 19.55 -13.83 14.90
N ALA A 407 18.50 -14.54 14.47
CA ALA A 407 18.46 -16.01 14.43
C ALA A 407 19.12 -16.60 13.17
N ASP A 408 19.83 -15.81 12.35
CA ASP A 408 20.34 -16.25 11.02
C ASP A 408 19.25 -16.88 10.14
N GLY A 409 18.03 -16.40 10.29
CA GLY A 409 16.84 -16.92 9.59
C GLY A 409 16.59 -16.33 8.21
N LEU A 410 17.38 -15.33 7.78
CA LEU A 410 17.30 -14.72 6.45
C LEU A 410 18.16 -15.50 5.44
N THR A 411 17.70 -15.60 4.19
CA THR A 411 18.47 -16.22 3.10
C THR A 411 19.32 -15.20 2.36
N THR A 412 18.99 -13.93 2.45
CA THR A 412 19.64 -12.83 1.74
C THR A 412 19.39 -11.50 2.43
N LEU A 413 20.31 -10.55 2.25
CA LEU A 413 20.14 -9.13 2.54
C LEU A 413 20.21 -8.29 1.25
N ASP A 414 20.07 -8.92 0.09
CA ASP A 414 19.91 -8.20 -1.15
C ASP A 414 18.48 -7.68 -1.27
N TRP A 415 18.32 -6.38 -1.14
CA TRP A 415 17.01 -5.72 -1.16
C TRP A 415 16.23 -5.93 -2.45
N ASP A 416 16.87 -6.17 -3.60
CA ASP A 416 16.21 -6.46 -4.87
C ASP A 416 15.44 -7.78 -4.86
N GLU A 417 15.69 -8.65 -3.87
CA GLU A 417 15.02 -9.93 -3.68
C GLU A 417 13.78 -9.87 -2.77
N TYR A 418 13.55 -8.73 -2.09
CA TYR A 418 12.43 -8.55 -1.15
C TYR A 418 11.10 -8.26 -1.84
N ASP A 419 10.94 -8.72 -3.06
CA ASP A 419 9.81 -8.43 -3.97
C ASP A 419 8.67 -9.48 -3.95
N MET A 420 8.62 -10.34 -2.95
CA MET A 420 7.60 -11.40 -2.75
C MET A 420 7.60 -12.51 -3.82
N ARG A 421 8.59 -12.57 -4.73
CA ARG A 421 8.65 -13.61 -5.77
C ARG A 421 9.36 -14.87 -5.30
N LYS A 422 10.28 -14.74 -4.35
CA LYS A 422 10.97 -15.86 -3.70
C LYS A 422 10.97 -15.68 -2.19
N ALA A 423 11.18 -16.78 -1.48
CA ALA A 423 11.35 -16.74 -0.04
C ALA A 423 12.71 -16.09 0.30
N VAL A 424 12.69 -15.05 1.13
CA VAL A 424 13.90 -14.40 1.70
C VAL A 424 14.13 -14.85 3.14
N THR A 425 13.37 -15.84 3.61
CA THR A 425 13.48 -16.49 4.92
C THR A 425 13.82 -17.97 4.75
N LYS A 426 14.61 -18.51 5.66
CA LYS A 426 14.82 -19.94 5.78
C LYS A 426 13.52 -20.60 6.23
N THR A 427 13.02 -21.57 5.49
CA THR A 427 11.81 -22.33 5.79
C THR A 427 12.14 -23.81 5.98
N PRO A 428 12.71 -24.20 7.13
CA PRO A 428 13.28 -25.55 7.33
C PRO A 428 12.23 -26.66 7.30
N LEU A 429 10.95 -26.32 7.55
CA LEU A 429 9.86 -27.30 7.64
C LEU A 429 9.10 -27.48 6.34
N ALA A 430 9.32 -26.62 5.34
CA ALA A 430 8.69 -26.70 4.03
C ALA A 430 9.59 -26.10 2.95
N SER A 431 9.74 -26.79 1.82
CA SER A 431 10.49 -26.27 0.68
C SER A 431 9.73 -25.14 -0.03
N GLU A 432 10.48 -24.25 -0.71
CA GLU A 432 9.89 -23.18 -1.51
C GLU A 432 8.90 -23.71 -2.56
N ASP A 433 9.19 -24.85 -3.18
CA ASP A 433 8.30 -25.49 -4.16
C ASP A 433 6.99 -25.98 -3.53
N GLU A 434 7.03 -26.47 -2.30
CA GLU A 434 5.82 -26.84 -1.55
C GLU A 434 4.97 -25.61 -1.23
N ILE A 435 5.60 -24.52 -0.79
CA ILE A 435 4.93 -23.25 -0.54
C ILE A 435 4.31 -22.69 -1.82
N LYS A 436 5.04 -22.67 -2.92
CA LYS A 436 4.52 -22.21 -4.22
C LYS A 436 3.39 -23.11 -4.75
N ARG A 437 3.44 -24.42 -4.50
CA ARG A 437 2.33 -25.32 -4.82
C ARG A 437 1.09 -24.98 -4.00
N ALA A 438 1.24 -24.75 -2.70
CA ALA A 438 0.14 -24.36 -1.82
C ALA A 438 -0.56 -23.09 -2.30
N ILE A 439 0.21 -22.04 -2.65
CA ILE A 439 -0.33 -20.80 -3.21
C ILE A 439 -1.12 -21.07 -4.50
N ARG A 440 -0.57 -21.89 -5.42
CA ARG A 440 -1.29 -22.27 -6.65
C ARG A 440 -2.60 -23.03 -6.34
N ASP A 441 -2.60 -23.89 -5.32
CA ASP A 441 -3.79 -24.66 -4.93
C ASP A 441 -4.88 -23.75 -4.32
N VAL A 442 -4.51 -22.69 -3.61
CA VAL A 442 -5.48 -21.67 -3.20
C VAL A 442 -6.12 -21.00 -4.42
N TYR A 443 -5.31 -20.54 -5.39
CA TYR A 443 -5.84 -19.90 -6.61
C TYR A 443 -6.70 -20.85 -7.46
N ARG A 444 -6.42 -22.13 -7.49
CA ARG A 444 -7.30 -23.13 -8.13
C ARG A 444 -8.70 -23.20 -7.49
N GLY A 445 -8.83 -22.78 -6.22
CA GLY A 445 -10.13 -22.64 -5.56
C GLY A 445 -11.10 -21.71 -6.30
N PHE A 446 -10.61 -20.73 -7.06
CA PHE A 446 -11.45 -19.87 -7.89
C PHE A 446 -12.13 -20.59 -9.06
N LEU A 447 -11.59 -21.71 -9.50
CA LEU A 447 -12.12 -22.52 -10.60
C LEU A 447 -13.17 -23.55 -10.14
N GLN A 448 -13.49 -23.60 -8.83
CA GLN A 448 -14.52 -24.49 -8.33
C GLN A 448 -15.89 -24.13 -8.92
N PRO A 449 -16.73 -25.12 -9.33
CA PRO A 449 -18.03 -24.87 -9.94
C PRO A 449 -18.93 -23.94 -9.11
N SER A 450 -18.96 -24.12 -7.79
CA SER A 450 -19.75 -23.29 -6.87
C SER A 450 -19.30 -21.83 -6.85
N ALA A 451 -18.01 -21.55 -6.98
CA ALA A 451 -17.47 -20.20 -7.05
C ALA A 451 -17.79 -19.52 -8.40
N LEU A 452 -17.68 -20.29 -9.50
CA LEU A 452 -18.02 -19.82 -10.84
C LEU A 452 -19.51 -19.51 -10.97
N MET A 453 -20.39 -20.40 -10.51
CA MET A 453 -21.84 -20.17 -10.54
C MET A 453 -22.26 -18.93 -9.76
N ARG A 454 -21.71 -18.69 -8.57
CA ARG A 454 -22.00 -17.48 -7.80
C ARG A 454 -21.57 -16.20 -8.51
N ARG A 455 -20.41 -16.23 -9.17
CA ARG A 455 -19.93 -15.06 -9.95
C ARG A 455 -20.83 -14.77 -11.14
N LEU A 456 -21.23 -15.79 -11.87
CA LEU A 456 -22.20 -15.65 -12.97
C LEU A 456 -23.52 -15.08 -12.45
N ALA A 457 -24.04 -15.61 -11.34
CA ALA A 457 -25.28 -15.12 -10.72
C ALA A 457 -25.19 -13.68 -10.18
N SER A 458 -23.98 -13.21 -9.84
CA SER A 458 -23.73 -11.85 -9.34
C SER A 458 -23.47 -10.82 -10.45
N THR A 459 -23.28 -11.26 -11.70
CA THR A 459 -23.03 -10.40 -12.84
C THR A 459 -24.37 -9.84 -13.35
N ARG A 460 -24.63 -8.55 -13.11
CA ARG A 460 -25.92 -7.90 -13.48
C ARG A 460 -25.75 -6.65 -14.32
N THR A 461 -24.54 -6.10 -14.39
CA THR A 461 -24.26 -4.84 -15.08
C THR A 461 -23.01 -4.94 -15.95
N LEU A 462 -22.84 -4.02 -16.90
CA LEU A 462 -21.62 -3.93 -17.73
C LEU A 462 -20.36 -3.69 -16.85
N PHE A 463 -20.51 -2.99 -15.74
CA PHE A 463 -19.41 -2.82 -14.75
C PHE A 463 -18.99 -4.15 -14.15
N ASP A 464 -19.94 -5.03 -13.82
CA ASP A 464 -19.65 -6.35 -13.28
C ASP A 464 -18.90 -7.20 -14.30
N PHE A 465 -19.34 -7.18 -15.55
CA PHE A 465 -18.66 -7.91 -16.63
C PHE A 465 -17.23 -7.42 -16.83
N SER A 466 -17.02 -6.10 -16.89
CA SER A 466 -15.69 -5.50 -17.02
C SER A 466 -14.79 -5.86 -15.83
N PHE A 467 -15.33 -5.82 -14.61
CA PHE A 467 -14.60 -6.19 -13.38
C PHE A 467 -14.16 -7.66 -13.41
N TYR A 468 -15.08 -8.58 -13.71
CA TYR A 468 -14.73 -10.01 -13.77
C TYR A 468 -13.78 -10.33 -14.92
N TYR A 469 -13.90 -9.68 -16.07
CA TYR A 469 -12.95 -9.82 -17.16
C TYR A 469 -11.53 -9.40 -16.74
N ARG A 470 -11.38 -8.27 -16.04
CA ARG A 470 -10.10 -7.84 -15.48
C ARG A 470 -9.59 -8.83 -14.45
N GLY A 471 -10.46 -9.33 -13.57
CA GLY A 471 -10.11 -10.33 -12.55
C GLY A 471 -9.61 -11.65 -13.13
N VAL A 472 -10.24 -12.18 -14.18
CA VAL A 472 -9.76 -13.39 -14.88
C VAL A 472 -8.37 -13.16 -15.49
N ARG A 473 -8.16 -12.00 -16.11
CA ARG A 473 -6.85 -11.65 -16.68
C ARG A 473 -5.76 -11.54 -15.59
N SER A 474 -6.10 -10.98 -14.43
CA SER A 474 -5.18 -10.90 -13.27
C SER A 474 -4.87 -12.29 -12.69
N LEU A 475 -5.89 -13.15 -12.53
CA LEU A 475 -5.72 -14.51 -12.07
C LEU A 475 -4.77 -15.32 -12.96
N LEU A 476 -4.93 -15.19 -14.29
CA LEU A 476 -4.04 -15.86 -15.25
C LEU A 476 -2.60 -15.33 -15.12
N GLY A 477 -2.41 -14.03 -14.88
CA GLY A 477 -1.10 -13.44 -14.59
C GLY A 477 -0.46 -14.07 -13.34
N HIS A 478 -1.19 -14.09 -12.23
CA HIS A 478 -0.69 -14.67 -10.96
C HIS A 478 -0.37 -16.17 -11.08
N LEU A 479 -1.15 -16.95 -11.81
CA LEU A 479 -0.85 -18.36 -12.05
C LEU A 479 0.43 -18.54 -12.88
N LEU A 480 0.77 -17.59 -13.74
CA LEU A 480 2.00 -17.60 -14.53
C LEU A 480 3.22 -17.14 -13.69
N ASP A 481 3.06 -16.15 -12.82
CA ASP A 481 4.13 -15.63 -11.95
C ASP A 481 4.66 -16.71 -10.98
N PHE A 482 3.82 -17.67 -10.59
CA PHE A 482 4.20 -18.81 -9.75
C PHE A 482 4.51 -20.11 -10.53
N ARG A 483 4.55 -20.10 -11.87
CA ARG A 483 5.11 -21.21 -12.64
C ARG A 483 6.62 -21.13 -12.52
N GLY A 484 7.24 -22.21 -12.01
CA GLY A 484 8.68 -22.37 -11.84
C GLY A 484 9.44 -21.94 -13.09
N GLY A 485 10.60 -21.30 -12.87
CA GLY A 485 11.38 -20.59 -13.86
C GLY A 485 11.57 -21.36 -15.19
N ARG A 486 11.16 -20.73 -16.27
CA ARG A 486 11.79 -21.00 -17.55
C ARG A 486 13.23 -20.50 -17.44
N LYS A 487 14.18 -21.44 -17.48
CA LYS A 487 15.58 -21.12 -17.82
C LYS A 487 15.54 -20.24 -19.06
N GLY A 488 16.21 -19.11 -18.97
CA GLY A 488 16.36 -18.22 -20.11
C GLY A 488 16.98 -18.97 -21.28
N ASP A 489 16.24 -19.05 -22.37
CA ASP A 489 16.85 -19.20 -23.70
C ASP A 489 17.10 -17.78 -24.20
N CYS A 490 18.38 -17.47 -24.31
CA CYS A 490 18.90 -16.34 -25.07
C CYS A 490 18.38 -16.40 -26.51
N ARG A 491 17.70 -15.34 -26.93
CA ARG A 491 17.81 -14.80 -28.30
C ARG A 491 17.58 -13.29 -28.26
#